data_d9c4d448723f96c1e7221c64a4433be9
#
_entry.id   d9c4d448723f96c1e7221c64a4433be9
#
_cell.length_a   1.000
_cell.length_b   1.000
_cell.length_c   1.000
_cell.angle_alpha   90.00
_cell.angle_beta   90.00
_cell.angle_gamma   90.00
#
_symmetry.space_group_name_H-M   'P 1'
#
loop_
_entity.id
_entity.type
_entity.pdbx_description
1 polymer ?
#
loop_
_entity_poly.entity_id
_entity_poly.type
_entity_poly.pdbx_seq_one_letter_code
_entity_poly.pdbx_strand_id
1 'polypeptide(L)'
;MFSEYQGLTIDQIIDKELEKNNFTRNDFSQEELHFLGKEIEVWRNADDNLEGKLGELEIITFHKMFLKIILDRAKAIATSAHDGQVDKAGKPYIEHPMRVMKMGKSMEEKIAGVLHDVVEDSEWTFEMLEKEGIPKNVIDALRCVTKLSEDEDYEHFIDRVKTNPLAVKVKINDLKDNMDITRLGEVTEKDLPRLNKYIRAYRQLTE
;
A
#
# COMPACT_ATOMS: atom_id res chain seq x y z
N MET A 1 -16.03 9.27 28.24
CA MET A 1 -14.93 8.34 27.91
C MET A 1 -13.69 9.19 27.83
N PHE A 2 -12.74 9.06 28.76
CA PHE A 2 -11.51 9.85 28.72
C PHE A 2 -10.71 9.45 27.49
N SER A 3 -10.24 10.42 26.70
CA SER A 3 -9.33 10.13 25.59
C SER A 3 -8.12 9.35 26.15
N GLU A 4 -7.76 8.23 25.53
CA GLU A 4 -6.61 7.43 25.95
C GLU A 4 -5.26 8.17 25.84
N TYR A 5 -5.26 9.36 25.29
CA TYR A 5 -4.11 10.26 25.10
C TYR A 5 -4.14 11.48 26.01
N GLN A 6 -5.19 11.65 26.85
CA GLN A 6 -5.30 12.79 27.75
C GLN A 6 -4.14 12.78 28.77
N GLY A 7 -3.43 13.91 28.87
CA GLY A 7 -2.27 14.07 29.76
C GLY A 7 -0.96 13.46 29.26
N LEU A 8 -0.95 12.78 28.11
CA LEU A 8 0.29 12.27 27.53
C LEU A 8 1.10 13.38 26.86
N THR A 9 2.43 13.26 26.89
CA THR A 9 3.33 14.07 26.06
C THR A 9 3.24 13.63 24.59
N ILE A 10 3.72 14.49 23.66
CA ILE A 10 3.79 14.15 22.23
C ILE A 10 4.56 12.84 22.01
N ASP A 11 5.72 12.68 22.67
CA ASP A 11 6.53 11.47 22.58
C ASP A 11 5.79 10.23 23.09
N GLN A 12 5.05 10.34 24.19
CA GLN A 12 4.24 9.24 24.70
C GLN A 12 3.09 8.85 23.76
N ILE A 13 2.52 9.82 23.03
CA ILE A 13 1.49 9.55 22.02
C ILE A 13 2.14 8.83 20.84
N ILE A 14 3.29 9.30 20.36
CA ILE A 14 4.04 8.63 19.30
C ILE A 14 4.34 7.17 19.70
N ASP A 15 4.95 6.95 20.87
CA ASP A 15 5.31 5.62 21.33
C ASP A 15 4.11 4.68 21.42
N LYS A 16 3.00 5.18 21.96
CA LYS A 16 1.76 4.41 22.09
C LYS A 16 1.17 4.01 20.74
N GLU A 17 1.19 4.91 19.75
CA GLU A 17 0.69 4.61 18.41
C GLU A 17 1.63 3.68 17.64
N LEU A 18 2.92 3.84 17.80
CA LEU A 18 3.91 2.90 17.25
C LEU A 18 3.70 1.49 17.81
N GLU A 19 3.57 1.36 19.14
CA GLU A 19 3.34 0.08 19.82
C GLU A 19 2.04 -0.60 19.33
N LYS A 20 0.93 0.14 19.21
CA LYS A 20 -0.34 -0.40 18.68
C LYS A 20 -0.20 -1.00 17.28
N ASN A 21 0.72 -0.47 16.49
CA ASN A 21 0.96 -0.91 15.12
C ASN A 21 2.17 -1.85 14.99
N ASN A 22 2.71 -2.36 16.12
CA ASN A 22 3.89 -3.22 16.22
C ASN A 22 5.18 -2.56 15.66
N PHE A 23 5.32 -1.25 15.84
CA PHE A 23 6.52 -0.51 15.49
C PHE A 23 7.25 0.02 16.72
N THR A 24 8.51 0.38 16.53
CA THR A 24 9.36 1.08 17.48
C THR A 24 9.89 2.37 16.87
N ARG A 25 10.45 3.27 17.69
CA ARG A 25 11.13 4.48 17.17
C ARG A 25 12.29 4.17 16.22
N ASN A 26 12.90 2.99 16.34
CA ASN A 26 14.01 2.59 15.48
C ASN A 26 13.59 2.29 14.04
N ASP A 27 12.28 2.07 13.83
CA ASP A 27 11.72 1.83 12.49
C ASP A 27 11.49 3.14 11.71
N PHE A 28 11.75 4.30 12.35
CA PHE A 28 11.53 5.63 11.79
C PHE A 28 12.82 6.47 11.87
N SER A 29 13.05 7.29 10.83
CA SER A 29 14.09 8.31 10.87
C SER A 29 13.74 9.43 11.86
N GLN A 30 14.75 10.18 12.30
CA GLN A 30 14.53 11.34 13.18
C GLN A 30 13.66 12.42 12.51
N GLU A 31 13.73 12.58 11.18
CA GLU A 31 12.92 13.51 10.42
C GLU A 31 11.45 13.07 10.41
N GLU A 32 11.16 11.78 10.24
CA GLU A 32 9.81 11.23 10.30
C GLU A 32 9.19 11.40 11.70
N LEU A 33 9.95 11.08 12.75
CA LEU A 33 9.49 11.28 14.15
C LEU A 33 9.25 12.76 14.46
N HIS A 34 10.12 13.65 13.98
CA HIS A 34 9.95 15.09 14.14
C HIS A 34 8.71 15.61 13.41
N PHE A 35 8.46 15.13 12.20
CA PHE A 35 7.25 15.45 11.44
C PHE A 35 6.00 15.01 12.18
N LEU A 36 5.96 13.75 12.67
CA LEU A 36 4.85 13.24 13.50
C LEU A 36 4.62 14.12 14.72
N GLY A 37 5.68 14.50 15.43
CA GLY A 37 5.60 15.36 16.60
C GLY A 37 5.00 16.72 16.29
N LYS A 38 5.43 17.36 15.19
CA LYS A 38 4.89 18.68 14.78
C LYS A 38 3.40 18.63 14.45
N GLU A 39 2.97 17.58 13.78
CA GLU A 39 1.57 17.43 13.42
C GLU A 39 0.69 17.20 14.67
N ILE A 40 1.14 16.38 15.63
CA ILE A 40 0.46 16.22 16.93
C ILE A 40 0.38 17.55 17.68
N GLU A 41 1.43 18.36 17.64
CA GLU A 41 1.46 19.68 18.28
C GLU A 41 0.47 20.66 17.64
N VAL A 42 0.38 20.69 16.31
CA VAL A 42 -0.61 21.50 15.57
C VAL A 42 -2.03 21.16 16.00
N TRP A 43 -2.34 19.90 16.24
CA TRP A 43 -3.67 19.49 16.66
C TRP A 43 -4.00 19.87 18.10
N ARG A 44 -3.05 19.69 19.02
CA ARG A 44 -3.21 20.12 20.41
C ARG A 44 -3.52 21.60 20.54
N ASN A 45 -2.98 22.40 19.61
CA ASN A 45 -3.14 23.86 19.62
C ASN A 45 -4.35 24.35 18.82
N ALA A 46 -5.02 23.48 18.06
CA ALA A 46 -6.07 23.90 17.12
C ALA A 46 -7.41 24.22 17.79
N ASP A 47 -7.67 23.76 19.03
CA ASP A 47 -8.95 24.05 19.67
C ASP A 47 -8.96 23.82 21.20
N ASP A 48 -9.05 24.91 21.98
CA ASP A 48 -9.23 24.89 23.44
C ASP A 48 -10.64 24.44 23.90
N ASN A 49 -11.61 24.22 22.97
CA ASN A 49 -13.02 24.01 23.29
C ASN A 49 -13.61 22.63 22.87
N LEU A 50 -12.81 21.71 22.37
CA LEU A 50 -13.28 20.40 21.83
C LEU A 50 -12.90 19.20 22.69
N GLU A 51 -12.85 19.29 24.01
CA GLU A 51 -12.41 18.24 24.95
C GLU A 51 -13.07 16.86 24.79
N GLY A 52 -14.17 16.73 24.07
CA GLY A 52 -14.87 15.46 23.89
C GLY A 52 -14.81 14.84 22.49
N LYS A 53 -14.47 15.62 21.46
CA LYS A 53 -14.41 15.15 20.06
C LYS A 53 -12.99 14.91 19.55
N LEU A 54 -12.00 15.42 20.23
CA LEU A 54 -10.58 15.35 19.82
C LEU A 54 -10.01 13.94 19.84
N GLY A 55 -10.41 13.08 20.78
CA GLY A 55 -9.85 11.72 20.89
C GLY A 55 -10.04 10.86 19.62
N GLU A 56 -11.22 10.89 19.01
CA GLU A 56 -11.47 10.11 17.79
C GLU A 56 -10.85 10.76 16.55
N LEU A 57 -10.89 12.10 16.47
CA LEU A 57 -10.29 12.84 15.36
C LEU A 57 -8.75 12.76 15.38
N GLU A 58 -8.14 12.84 16.58
CA GLU A 58 -6.70 12.68 16.78
C GLU A 58 -6.22 11.30 16.33
N ILE A 59 -6.91 10.23 16.71
CA ILE A 59 -6.58 8.87 16.31
C ILE A 59 -6.65 8.72 14.78
N ILE A 60 -7.74 9.17 14.16
CA ILE A 60 -7.96 9.05 12.73
C ILE A 60 -6.91 9.83 11.94
N THR A 61 -6.56 11.03 12.39
CA THR A 61 -5.62 11.88 11.68
C THR A 61 -4.19 11.39 11.88
N PHE A 62 -3.82 10.95 13.10
CA PHE A 62 -2.50 10.33 13.36
C PHE A 62 -2.32 9.08 12.51
N HIS A 63 -3.32 8.21 12.48
CA HIS A 63 -3.28 7.02 11.63
C HIS A 63 -3.10 7.35 10.14
N LYS A 64 -3.81 8.38 9.63
CA LYS A 64 -3.65 8.85 8.25
C LYS A 64 -2.25 9.41 7.97
N MET A 65 -1.68 10.14 8.90
CA MET A 65 -0.32 10.69 8.79
C MET A 65 0.72 9.57 8.78
N PHE A 66 0.58 8.64 9.71
CA PHE A 66 1.42 7.45 9.78
C PHE A 66 1.39 6.69 8.45
N LEU A 67 0.20 6.38 7.92
CA LEU A 67 0.06 5.71 6.63
C LEU A 67 0.62 6.53 5.47
N LYS A 68 0.62 7.87 5.55
CA LYS A 68 1.27 8.72 4.54
C LYS A 68 2.78 8.54 4.52
N ILE A 69 3.43 8.50 5.69
CA ILE A 69 4.87 8.21 5.80
C ILE A 69 5.18 6.83 5.22
N ILE A 70 4.39 5.82 5.58
CA ILE A 70 4.53 4.47 5.05
C ILE A 70 4.33 4.45 3.52
N LEU A 71 3.39 5.21 2.97
CA LEU A 71 3.20 5.31 1.53
C LEU A 71 4.42 5.92 0.82
N ASP A 72 5.02 6.95 1.39
CA ASP A 72 6.21 7.58 0.80
C ASP A 72 7.41 6.61 0.84
N ARG A 73 7.58 5.85 1.93
CA ARG A 73 8.54 4.75 2.03
C ARG A 73 8.27 3.65 0.99
N ALA A 74 7.03 3.21 0.86
CA ALA A 74 6.63 2.20 -0.13
C ALA A 74 6.94 2.63 -1.57
N LYS A 75 6.74 3.91 -1.91
CA LYS A 75 7.14 4.46 -3.22
C LYS A 75 8.65 4.39 -3.42
N ALA A 76 9.46 4.74 -2.40
CA ALA A 76 10.91 4.66 -2.48
C ALA A 76 11.38 3.21 -2.69
N ILE A 77 10.80 2.25 -1.95
CA ILE A 77 11.07 0.82 -2.12
C ILE A 77 10.74 0.38 -3.55
N ALA A 78 9.53 0.66 -4.03
CA ALA A 78 9.11 0.25 -5.37
C ALA A 78 9.97 0.89 -6.46
N THR A 79 10.35 2.17 -6.31
CA THR A 79 11.23 2.86 -7.26
C THR A 79 12.60 2.18 -7.32
N SER A 80 13.19 1.83 -6.18
CA SER A 80 14.46 1.12 -6.11
C SER A 80 14.36 -0.31 -6.63
N ALA A 81 13.27 -1.03 -6.31
CA ALA A 81 13.05 -2.43 -6.72
C ALA A 81 12.92 -2.58 -8.24
N HIS A 82 12.29 -1.60 -8.90
CA HIS A 82 12.06 -1.60 -10.35
C HIS A 82 13.03 -0.71 -11.13
N ASP A 83 14.14 -0.29 -10.51
CA ASP A 83 15.13 0.53 -11.20
C ASP A 83 15.72 -0.21 -12.41
N GLY A 84 15.77 0.48 -13.56
CA GLY A 84 16.25 -0.07 -14.82
C GLY A 84 15.30 -1.05 -15.52
N GLN A 85 14.18 -1.46 -14.90
CA GLN A 85 13.18 -2.30 -15.55
C GLN A 85 12.31 -1.49 -16.51
N VAL A 86 11.89 -2.12 -17.62
CA VAL A 86 11.00 -1.51 -18.63
C VAL A 86 9.79 -2.38 -18.91
N ASP A 87 8.66 -1.73 -19.21
CA ASP A 87 7.43 -2.40 -19.61
C ASP A 87 7.49 -2.84 -21.10
N LYS A 88 6.44 -3.50 -21.58
CA LYS A 88 6.33 -3.95 -22.98
C LYS A 88 6.33 -2.83 -24.03
N ALA A 89 6.06 -1.60 -23.59
CA ALA A 89 6.12 -0.40 -24.42
C ALA A 89 7.49 0.30 -24.35
N GLY A 90 8.47 -0.27 -23.61
CA GLY A 90 9.81 0.29 -23.40
C GLY A 90 9.86 1.46 -22.43
N LYS A 91 8.79 1.69 -21.64
CA LYS A 91 8.75 2.73 -20.61
C LYS A 91 9.21 2.19 -19.26
N PRO A 92 9.70 3.06 -18.34
CA PRO A 92 10.06 2.63 -16.99
C PRO A 92 8.95 1.84 -16.32
N TYR A 93 9.24 0.60 -15.85
CA TYR A 93 8.24 -0.29 -15.26
C TYR A 93 7.54 0.31 -14.05
N ILE A 94 8.26 1.12 -13.25
CA ILE A 94 7.70 1.78 -12.06
C ILE A 94 6.44 2.61 -12.35
N GLU A 95 6.22 3.04 -13.58
CA GLU A 95 5.00 3.77 -13.94
C GLU A 95 3.74 2.92 -13.72
N HIS A 96 3.81 1.58 -13.93
CA HIS A 96 2.70 0.67 -13.70
C HIS A 96 2.29 0.62 -12.22
N PRO A 97 3.15 0.26 -11.25
CA PRO A 97 2.80 0.32 -9.83
C PRO A 97 2.32 1.68 -9.36
N MET A 98 2.89 2.78 -9.90
CA MET A 98 2.44 4.13 -9.58
C MET A 98 1.02 4.43 -10.09
N ARG A 99 0.60 3.89 -11.24
CA ARG A 99 -0.79 4.03 -11.73
C ARG A 99 -1.74 3.18 -10.89
N VAL A 100 -1.38 1.93 -10.56
CA VAL A 100 -2.15 1.05 -9.67
C VAL A 100 -2.36 1.72 -8.31
N MET A 101 -1.31 2.29 -7.73
CA MET A 101 -1.37 3.09 -6.50
C MET A 101 -2.38 4.24 -6.61
N LYS A 102 -2.34 5.01 -7.69
CA LYS A 102 -3.23 6.18 -7.89
C LYS A 102 -4.71 5.78 -7.96
N MET A 103 -5.03 4.58 -8.41
CA MET A 103 -6.39 4.04 -8.43
C MET A 103 -6.90 3.59 -7.05
N GLY A 104 -6.00 3.39 -6.08
CA GLY A 104 -6.37 3.04 -4.70
C GLY A 104 -7.16 4.15 -4.01
N LYS A 105 -8.22 3.78 -3.29
CA LYS A 105 -9.12 4.69 -2.57
C LYS A 105 -8.69 4.93 -1.13
N SER A 106 -8.17 3.91 -0.45
CA SER A 106 -7.60 4.04 0.90
C SER A 106 -6.07 4.10 0.85
N MET A 107 -5.44 4.46 1.97
CA MET A 107 -3.97 4.49 2.06
C MET A 107 -3.39 3.08 1.95
N GLU A 108 -4.03 2.08 2.55
CA GLU A 108 -3.63 0.68 2.45
C GLU A 108 -3.72 0.17 1.00
N GLU A 109 -4.78 0.54 0.27
CA GLU A 109 -4.91 0.23 -1.16
C GLU A 109 -3.76 0.86 -1.97
N LYS A 110 -3.37 2.09 -1.63
CA LYS A 110 -2.25 2.77 -2.29
C LYS A 110 -0.90 2.12 -1.97
N ILE A 111 -0.66 1.80 -0.69
CA ILE A 111 0.58 1.15 -0.25
C ILE A 111 0.69 -0.23 -0.91
N ALA A 112 -0.37 -1.05 -0.84
CA ALA A 112 -0.38 -2.35 -1.47
C ALA A 112 -0.27 -2.25 -3.00
N GLY A 113 -0.93 -1.25 -3.62
CA GLY A 113 -0.89 -1.02 -5.05
C GLY A 113 0.49 -0.64 -5.59
N VAL A 114 1.31 0.13 -4.83
CA VAL A 114 2.67 0.47 -5.28
C VAL A 114 3.67 -0.67 -5.04
N LEU A 115 3.37 -1.59 -4.10
CA LEU A 115 4.26 -2.69 -3.73
C LEU A 115 3.90 -4.04 -4.37
N HIS A 116 2.80 -4.14 -5.12
CA HIS A 116 2.20 -5.43 -5.50
C HIS A 116 3.12 -6.34 -6.32
N ASP A 117 4.02 -5.78 -7.12
CA ASP A 117 4.98 -6.52 -7.94
C ASP A 117 6.40 -6.56 -7.35
N VAL A 118 6.65 -5.83 -6.23
CA VAL A 118 8.01 -5.70 -5.67
C VAL A 118 8.62 -7.05 -5.31
N VAL A 119 7.87 -7.93 -4.64
CA VAL A 119 8.38 -9.25 -4.21
C VAL A 119 8.44 -10.23 -5.40
N GLU A 120 7.58 -10.08 -6.42
CA GLU A 120 7.59 -10.96 -7.61
C GLU A 120 8.77 -10.62 -8.55
N ASP A 121 9.09 -9.34 -8.71
CA ASP A 121 9.98 -8.83 -9.77
C ASP A 121 11.32 -8.29 -9.27
N SER A 122 11.68 -8.51 -7.98
CA SER A 122 12.95 -8.03 -7.41
C SER A 122 13.47 -8.94 -6.29
N GLU A 123 14.61 -8.56 -5.69
CA GLU A 123 15.22 -9.27 -4.54
C GLU A 123 14.50 -8.99 -3.20
N TRP A 124 13.45 -8.17 -3.18
CA TRP A 124 12.71 -7.88 -1.97
C TRP A 124 11.88 -9.09 -1.52
N THR A 125 11.85 -9.31 -0.19
CA THR A 125 11.01 -10.34 0.43
C THR A 125 9.95 -9.71 1.32
N PHE A 126 8.93 -10.50 1.69
CA PHE A 126 7.90 -10.02 2.63
C PHE A 126 8.51 -9.65 3.98
N GLU A 127 9.52 -10.39 4.45
CA GLU A 127 10.23 -10.12 5.70
C GLU A 127 11.01 -8.80 5.65
N MET A 128 11.55 -8.43 4.48
CA MET A 128 12.19 -7.12 4.29
C MET A 128 11.15 -6.00 4.34
N LEU A 129 10.00 -6.18 3.68
CA LEU A 129 8.90 -5.21 3.74
C LEU A 129 8.34 -5.05 5.16
N GLU A 130 8.22 -6.14 5.94
CA GLU A 130 7.83 -6.11 7.34
C GLU A 130 8.83 -5.29 8.18
N LYS A 131 10.14 -5.49 7.98
CA LYS A 131 11.20 -4.72 8.65
C LYS A 131 11.18 -3.23 8.29
N GLU A 132 10.77 -2.89 7.06
CA GLU A 132 10.57 -1.51 6.63
C GLU A 132 9.28 -0.88 7.17
N GLY A 133 8.53 -1.62 7.97
CA GLY A 133 7.35 -1.10 8.65
C GLY A 133 6.09 -1.12 7.79
N ILE A 134 6.03 -1.91 6.73
CA ILE A 134 4.79 -2.08 5.97
C ILE A 134 3.76 -2.82 6.85
N PRO A 135 2.53 -2.25 7.01
CA PRO A 135 1.52 -2.81 7.90
C PRO A 135 1.16 -4.26 7.57
N LYS A 136 0.92 -5.06 8.62
CA LYS A 136 0.64 -6.50 8.46
C LYS A 136 -0.54 -6.79 7.52
N ASN A 137 -1.63 -6.03 7.60
CA ASN A 137 -2.78 -6.18 6.70
C ASN A 137 -2.42 -5.93 5.22
N VAL A 138 -1.46 -5.04 4.96
CA VAL A 138 -0.91 -4.82 3.61
C VAL A 138 -0.04 -6.01 3.19
N ILE A 139 0.86 -6.49 4.05
CA ILE A 139 1.67 -7.69 3.78
C ILE A 139 0.79 -8.91 3.48
N ASP A 140 -0.26 -9.13 4.29
CA ASP A 140 -1.21 -10.24 4.07
C ASP A 140 -1.90 -10.13 2.70
N ALA A 141 -2.23 -8.91 2.24
CA ALA A 141 -2.78 -8.68 0.91
C ALA A 141 -1.74 -8.89 -0.19
N LEU A 142 -0.51 -8.42 0.00
CA LEU A 142 0.59 -8.62 -0.95
C LEU A 142 0.88 -10.12 -1.15
N ARG A 143 0.89 -10.93 -0.09
CA ARG A 143 1.03 -12.40 -0.19
C ARG A 143 -0.07 -13.04 -1.06
N CYS A 144 -1.27 -12.45 -1.09
CA CYS A 144 -2.36 -12.94 -1.93
C CYS A 144 -2.21 -12.54 -3.41
N VAL A 145 -1.60 -11.38 -3.72
CA VAL A 145 -1.44 -10.88 -5.11
C VAL A 145 -0.10 -11.26 -5.74
N THR A 146 0.87 -11.76 -4.98
CA THR A 146 2.14 -12.29 -5.47
C THR A 146 2.00 -13.75 -5.85
N LYS A 147 2.44 -14.16 -7.02
CA LYS A 147 2.43 -15.56 -7.42
C LYS A 147 3.41 -16.39 -6.60
N LEU A 148 3.04 -17.64 -6.32
CA LEU A 148 3.88 -18.59 -5.56
C LEU A 148 5.00 -19.20 -6.44
N SER A 149 4.76 -19.32 -7.75
CA SER A 149 5.70 -19.78 -8.75
C SER A 149 5.24 -19.36 -10.15
N GLU A 150 6.14 -19.44 -11.15
CA GLU A 150 5.79 -19.16 -12.55
C GLU A 150 4.73 -20.13 -13.10
N ASP A 151 4.71 -21.37 -12.60
CA ASP A 151 3.79 -22.43 -13.01
C ASP A 151 2.47 -22.43 -12.22
N GLU A 152 2.26 -21.46 -11.32
CA GLU A 152 1.01 -21.39 -10.55
C GLU A 152 -0.19 -21.26 -11.49
N ASP A 153 -1.18 -22.16 -11.31
CA ASP A 153 -2.45 -22.07 -12.04
C ASP A 153 -3.14 -20.76 -11.77
N TYR A 154 -3.53 -20.07 -12.84
CA TYR A 154 -4.04 -18.71 -12.74
C TYR A 154 -5.41 -18.62 -12.04
N GLU A 155 -6.26 -19.66 -12.16
CA GLU A 155 -7.56 -19.70 -11.47
C GLU A 155 -7.34 -19.89 -9.96
N HIS A 156 -6.43 -20.76 -9.54
CA HIS A 156 -6.04 -20.92 -8.13
C HIS A 156 -5.45 -19.63 -7.56
N PHE A 157 -4.63 -18.93 -8.34
CA PHE A 157 -4.12 -17.61 -7.95
C PHE A 157 -5.27 -16.61 -7.70
N ILE A 158 -6.26 -16.52 -8.61
CA ILE A 158 -7.42 -15.63 -8.44
C ILE A 158 -8.28 -16.05 -7.24
N ASP A 159 -8.46 -17.35 -7.01
CA ASP A 159 -9.18 -17.82 -5.81
C ASP A 159 -8.46 -17.43 -4.52
N ARG A 160 -7.12 -17.47 -4.48
CA ARG A 160 -6.35 -16.95 -3.35
C ARG A 160 -6.53 -15.44 -3.18
N VAL A 161 -6.53 -14.65 -4.25
CA VAL A 161 -6.80 -13.21 -4.21
C VAL A 161 -8.15 -12.92 -3.55
N LYS A 162 -9.21 -13.70 -3.88
CA LYS A 162 -10.56 -13.54 -3.30
C LYS A 162 -10.61 -13.69 -1.78
N THR A 163 -9.64 -14.37 -1.17
CA THR A 163 -9.62 -14.58 0.29
C THR A 163 -9.31 -13.31 1.09
N ASN A 164 -8.79 -12.25 0.43
CA ASN A 164 -8.41 -11.00 1.10
C ASN A 164 -9.04 -9.79 0.40
N PRO A 165 -9.94 -9.04 1.07
CA PRO A 165 -10.63 -7.89 0.46
C PRO A 165 -9.71 -6.79 -0.06
N LEU A 166 -8.55 -6.56 0.58
CA LEU A 166 -7.56 -5.59 0.11
C LEU A 166 -6.86 -6.09 -1.15
N ALA A 167 -6.48 -7.37 -1.18
CA ALA A 167 -5.90 -8.02 -2.36
C ALA A 167 -6.83 -7.94 -3.57
N VAL A 168 -8.14 -8.16 -3.38
CA VAL A 168 -9.15 -8.02 -4.44
C VAL A 168 -9.11 -6.63 -5.06
N LYS A 169 -9.11 -5.57 -4.24
CA LYS A 169 -9.09 -4.19 -4.73
C LYS A 169 -7.81 -3.85 -5.49
N VAL A 170 -6.67 -4.28 -4.96
CA VAL A 170 -5.37 -4.10 -5.61
C VAL A 170 -5.34 -4.83 -6.95
N LYS A 171 -5.77 -6.11 -6.99
CA LYS A 171 -5.77 -6.90 -8.23
C LYS A 171 -6.74 -6.35 -9.27
N ILE A 172 -7.89 -5.82 -8.88
CA ILE A 172 -8.81 -5.12 -9.80
C ILE A 172 -8.11 -3.91 -10.44
N ASN A 173 -7.37 -3.11 -9.66
CA ASN A 173 -6.66 -1.94 -10.18
C ASN A 173 -5.50 -2.35 -11.10
N ASP A 174 -4.73 -3.36 -10.72
CA ASP A 174 -3.69 -3.96 -11.55
C ASP A 174 -4.25 -4.47 -12.89
N LEU A 175 -5.34 -5.25 -12.86
CA LEU A 175 -5.99 -5.75 -14.07
C LEU A 175 -6.48 -4.61 -14.97
N LYS A 176 -7.04 -3.53 -14.42
CA LYS A 176 -7.46 -2.34 -15.19
C LYS A 176 -6.28 -1.69 -15.89
N ASP A 177 -5.15 -1.49 -15.22
CA ASP A 177 -3.96 -0.91 -15.82
C ASP A 177 -3.37 -1.82 -16.90
N ASN A 178 -3.34 -3.13 -16.64
CA ASN A 178 -2.86 -4.13 -17.59
C ASN A 178 -3.76 -4.32 -18.82
N MET A 179 -5.04 -3.99 -18.73
CA MET A 179 -6.00 -4.02 -19.83
C MET A 179 -6.15 -2.66 -20.55
N ASP A 180 -5.44 -1.63 -20.11
CA ASP A 180 -5.43 -0.34 -20.81
C ASP A 180 -4.64 -0.45 -22.13
N ILE A 181 -5.35 -0.82 -23.18
CA ILE A 181 -4.80 -0.99 -24.53
C ILE A 181 -4.37 0.35 -25.17
N THR A 182 -4.79 1.49 -24.62
CA THR A 182 -4.40 2.81 -25.15
C THR A 182 -2.90 3.09 -24.99
N ARG A 183 -2.22 2.33 -24.13
CA ARG A 183 -0.76 2.41 -23.93
C ARG A 183 0.04 1.60 -24.95
N LEU A 184 -0.62 0.73 -25.70
CA LEU A 184 0.02 -0.07 -26.75
C LEU A 184 0.00 0.68 -28.07
N GLY A 185 1.03 0.52 -28.87
CA GLY A 185 1.06 1.06 -30.23
C GLY A 185 0.01 0.37 -31.12
N GLU A 186 -0.14 -0.94 -30.94
CA GLU A 186 -1.17 -1.77 -31.58
C GLU A 186 -1.49 -2.99 -30.71
N VAL A 187 -2.69 -3.56 -30.89
CA VAL A 187 -3.06 -4.85 -30.28
C VAL A 187 -2.93 -5.93 -31.33
N THR A 188 -2.12 -6.95 -31.05
CA THR A 188 -1.86 -8.07 -31.96
C THR A 188 -2.52 -9.36 -31.47
N GLU A 189 -2.56 -10.39 -32.32
CA GLU A 189 -3.06 -11.71 -31.93
C GLU A 189 -2.33 -12.31 -30.71
N LYS A 190 -1.06 -11.94 -30.49
CA LYS A 190 -0.27 -12.36 -29.34
C LYS A 190 -0.78 -11.80 -28.00
N ASP A 191 -1.50 -10.67 -28.05
CA ASP A 191 -2.05 -10.02 -26.85
C ASP A 191 -3.39 -10.63 -26.43
N LEU A 192 -4.14 -11.24 -27.35
CA LEU A 192 -5.49 -11.73 -27.11
C LEU A 192 -5.59 -12.76 -25.96
N PRO A 193 -4.72 -13.78 -25.85
CA PRO A 193 -4.79 -14.74 -24.74
C PRO A 193 -4.64 -14.04 -23.38
N ARG A 194 -3.70 -13.11 -23.27
CA ARG A 194 -3.42 -12.34 -22.05
C ARG A 194 -4.62 -11.45 -21.70
N LEU A 195 -5.12 -10.68 -22.65
CA LEU A 195 -6.28 -9.79 -22.44
C LEU A 195 -7.52 -10.58 -22.03
N ASN A 196 -7.81 -11.70 -22.71
CA ASN A 196 -8.95 -12.55 -22.37
C ASN A 196 -8.80 -13.17 -20.96
N LYS A 197 -7.59 -13.56 -20.56
CA LYS A 197 -7.30 -14.03 -19.19
C LYS A 197 -7.62 -12.93 -18.17
N TYR A 198 -7.17 -11.69 -18.40
CA TYR A 198 -7.41 -10.56 -17.50
C TYR A 198 -8.88 -10.16 -17.42
N ILE A 199 -9.60 -10.18 -18.54
CA ILE A 199 -11.05 -9.90 -18.57
C ILE A 199 -11.82 -10.93 -17.73
N ARG A 200 -11.48 -12.23 -17.83
CA ARG A 200 -12.11 -13.28 -17.00
C ARG A 200 -11.83 -13.06 -15.52
N ALA A 201 -10.57 -12.83 -15.14
CA ALA A 201 -10.19 -12.56 -13.77
C ALA A 201 -10.89 -11.31 -13.20
N TYR A 202 -10.96 -10.23 -13.98
CA TYR A 202 -11.65 -9.01 -13.59
C TYR A 202 -13.12 -9.27 -13.27
N ARG A 203 -13.82 -10.03 -14.13
CA ARG A 203 -15.23 -10.40 -13.89
C ARG A 203 -15.38 -11.23 -12.62
N GLN A 204 -14.54 -12.23 -12.41
CA GLN A 204 -14.56 -13.07 -11.21
C GLN A 204 -14.34 -12.29 -9.91
N LEU A 205 -13.62 -11.16 -9.96
CA LEU A 205 -13.35 -10.32 -8.79
C LEU A 205 -14.38 -9.21 -8.58
N THR A 206 -15.26 -8.95 -9.57
CA THR A 206 -16.24 -7.84 -9.52
C THR A 206 -17.70 -8.30 -9.51
N GLU A 207 -17.99 -9.54 -9.85
CA GLU A 207 -19.30 -10.21 -9.76
C GLU A 207 -19.46 -10.95 -8.42
#